data_a73513a0aeae360ba6018fe87e7541c1
#
_entry.id   a73513a0aeae360ba6018fe87e7541c1
#
_cell.length_a   1.000
_cell.length_b   1.000
_cell.length_c   1.000
_cell.angle_alpha   90.00
_cell.angle_beta   90.00
_cell.angle_gamma   90.00
#
_symmetry.space_group_name_H-M   'P 1'
#
loop_
_entity.id
_entity.type
_entity.pdbx_description
1 polymer ?
#
loop_
_entity_poly.entity_id
_entity_poly.type
_entity_poly.pdbx_seq_one_letter_code
_entity_poly.pdbx_strand_id
1 'polypeptide(L)'
;MRGAELAVKQRGGVVAGRQIQIIKASSNANPDVAVNAARKLVEQDKVDILVGPLSGGEGIAIKDYSKTQPQTTFINGGSGAQATTLVNPSPNFFRFNTEGAQWMVGLGKAAMDKGYKRVMVIAEDYAFPYSQVQGFMAEYCRLGGKVPLKAWVPLGGKDYSSVIARIPRDVDALLVVLGGADAVNFLTQYENAGGDKPMLGGSITVSQDVLNYRGKRRDSL
;
A
#
# COMPACT_ATOMS: atom_id res chain seq x y z
N MET A 1 -6.04 12.72 -7.84
CA MET A 1 -6.89 13.80 -8.35
C MET A 1 -6.46 14.33 -9.71
N ARG A 2 -5.19 14.76 -9.93
CA ARG A 2 -4.72 15.28 -11.24
C ARG A 2 -5.03 14.36 -12.43
N GLY A 3 -4.90 13.03 -12.27
CA GLY A 3 -5.22 12.07 -13.32
C GLY A 3 -6.72 12.03 -13.68
N ALA A 4 -7.60 12.14 -12.70
CA ALA A 4 -9.04 12.22 -12.95
C ALA A 4 -9.41 13.52 -13.68
N GLU A 5 -8.85 14.65 -13.25
CA GLU A 5 -9.05 15.94 -13.93
C GLU A 5 -8.54 15.91 -15.38
N LEU A 6 -7.38 15.30 -15.60
CA LEU A 6 -6.83 15.12 -16.95
C LEU A 6 -7.74 14.25 -17.83
N ALA A 7 -8.22 13.13 -17.30
CA ALA A 7 -9.11 12.23 -18.03
C ALA A 7 -10.43 12.91 -18.42
N VAL A 8 -11.02 13.67 -17.49
CA VAL A 8 -12.23 14.48 -17.77
C VAL A 8 -11.95 15.52 -18.83
N LYS A 9 -10.84 16.26 -18.74
CA LYS A 9 -10.43 17.27 -19.74
C LYS A 9 -10.22 16.65 -21.12
N GLN A 10 -9.54 15.50 -21.21
CA GLN A 10 -9.29 14.80 -22.48
C GLN A 10 -10.57 14.33 -23.17
N ARG A 11 -11.63 14.08 -22.38
CA ARG A 11 -12.96 13.70 -22.87
C ARG A 11 -13.91 14.88 -23.09
N GLY A 12 -13.42 16.11 -23.06
CA GLY A 12 -14.22 17.31 -23.24
C GLY A 12 -15.18 17.63 -22.08
N GLY A 13 -15.00 17.00 -20.92
CA GLY A 13 -15.81 17.27 -19.74
C GLY A 13 -17.23 16.72 -19.77
N VAL A 14 -17.60 15.92 -20.78
CA VAL A 14 -18.98 15.44 -20.99
C VAL A 14 -18.99 13.92 -21.20
N VAL A 15 -19.96 13.24 -20.59
CA VAL A 15 -20.26 11.81 -20.81
C VAL A 15 -21.75 11.64 -20.99
N ALA A 16 -22.18 10.97 -22.06
CA ALA A 16 -23.58 10.72 -22.40
C ALA A 16 -24.46 12.01 -22.36
N GLY A 17 -23.92 13.13 -22.84
CA GLY A 17 -24.61 14.43 -22.85
C GLY A 17 -24.65 15.17 -21.50
N ARG A 18 -24.07 14.61 -20.44
CA ARG A 18 -24.02 15.22 -19.10
C ARG A 18 -22.63 15.76 -18.81
N GLN A 19 -22.55 16.96 -18.24
CA GLN A 19 -21.28 17.52 -17.77
C GLN A 19 -20.79 16.77 -16.53
N ILE A 20 -19.47 16.52 -16.49
CA ILE A 20 -18.81 15.89 -15.34
C ILE A 20 -18.37 16.98 -14.38
N GLN A 21 -18.86 16.94 -13.16
CA GLN A 21 -18.40 17.75 -12.04
C GLN A 21 -17.58 16.90 -11.08
N ILE A 22 -16.34 17.32 -10.78
CA ILE A 22 -15.49 16.66 -9.80
C ILE A 22 -15.61 17.36 -8.45
N ILE A 23 -16.14 16.66 -7.44
CA ILE A 23 -16.18 17.10 -6.05
C ILE A 23 -15.04 16.39 -5.31
N LYS A 24 -14.17 17.17 -4.64
CA LYS A 24 -12.97 16.65 -3.98
C LYS A 24 -13.21 16.50 -2.49
N ALA A 25 -12.75 15.37 -1.95
CA ALA A 25 -12.61 15.15 -0.51
C ALA A 25 -11.21 14.60 -0.21
N SER A 26 -10.78 14.69 1.02
CA SER A 26 -9.50 14.17 1.49
C SER A 26 -9.70 13.29 2.72
N SER A 27 -8.76 12.36 2.89
CA SER A 27 -8.63 11.52 4.07
C SER A 27 -7.14 11.46 4.45
N ASN A 28 -6.85 10.92 5.63
CA ASN A 28 -5.51 10.86 6.22
C ASN A 28 -5.05 9.42 6.48
N ALA A 29 -5.46 8.48 5.63
CA ALA A 29 -5.28 7.04 5.79
C ALA A 29 -6.05 6.41 6.97
N ASN A 30 -6.92 7.19 7.65
CA ASN A 30 -7.80 6.70 8.70
C ASN A 30 -9.15 6.24 8.11
N PRO A 31 -9.58 4.99 8.35
CA PRO A 31 -10.82 4.45 7.82
C PRO A 31 -12.07 5.26 8.18
N ASP A 32 -12.18 5.74 9.43
CA ASP A 32 -13.36 6.50 9.89
C ASP A 32 -13.44 7.87 9.21
N VAL A 33 -12.30 8.54 9.04
CA VAL A 33 -12.23 9.81 8.30
C VAL A 33 -12.65 9.61 6.85
N ALA A 34 -12.18 8.53 6.22
CA ALA A 34 -12.53 8.21 4.84
C ALA A 34 -14.03 7.91 4.66
N VAL A 35 -14.64 7.14 5.60
CA VAL A 35 -16.08 6.86 5.57
C VAL A 35 -16.90 8.13 5.79
N ASN A 36 -16.50 9.02 6.70
CA ASN A 36 -17.19 10.30 6.91
C ASN A 36 -17.11 11.20 5.66
N ALA A 37 -15.96 11.24 5.01
CA ALA A 37 -15.79 11.96 3.74
C ALA A 37 -16.67 11.35 2.62
N ALA A 38 -16.71 10.02 2.51
CA ALA A 38 -17.55 9.32 1.55
C ALA A 38 -19.05 9.58 1.82
N ARG A 39 -19.46 9.52 3.08
CA ARG A 39 -20.84 9.82 3.48
C ARG A 39 -21.25 11.23 3.06
N LYS A 40 -20.39 12.22 3.30
CA LYS A 40 -20.65 13.60 2.85
C LYS A 40 -20.85 13.65 1.33
N LEU A 41 -19.94 13.07 0.56
CA LEU A 41 -20.02 13.05 -0.90
C LEU A 41 -21.31 12.38 -1.41
N VAL A 42 -21.68 11.23 -0.84
CA VAL A 42 -22.83 10.44 -1.29
C VAL A 42 -24.14 11.03 -0.79
N GLU A 43 -24.24 11.33 0.53
CA GLU A 43 -25.50 11.68 1.16
C GLU A 43 -25.84 13.18 1.08
N GLN A 44 -24.83 14.06 1.06
CA GLN A 44 -25.02 15.52 0.98
C GLN A 44 -24.77 16.06 -0.42
N ASP A 45 -23.60 15.74 -1.01
CA ASP A 45 -23.21 16.26 -2.32
C ASP A 45 -23.84 15.44 -3.48
N LYS A 46 -24.48 14.28 -3.18
CA LYS A 46 -25.24 13.42 -4.11
C LYS A 46 -24.44 12.98 -5.34
N VAL A 47 -23.20 12.57 -5.14
CA VAL A 47 -22.37 12.08 -6.25
C VAL A 47 -22.91 10.75 -6.83
N ASP A 48 -22.92 10.61 -8.14
CA ASP A 48 -23.29 9.37 -8.83
C ASP A 48 -22.20 8.29 -8.69
N ILE A 49 -20.93 8.75 -8.67
CA ILE A 49 -19.75 7.87 -8.64
C ILE A 49 -18.75 8.40 -7.60
N LEU A 50 -18.28 7.52 -6.72
CA LEU A 50 -17.19 7.81 -5.79
C LEU A 50 -15.91 7.10 -6.24
N VAL A 51 -14.82 7.85 -6.44
CA VAL A 51 -13.50 7.32 -6.86
C VAL A 51 -12.50 7.47 -5.72
N GLY A 52 -11.91 6.39 -5.30
CA GLY A 52 -10.94 6.32 -4.19
C GLY A 52 -11.22 5.12 -3.29
N PRO A 53 -10.59 5.03 -2.14
CA PRO A 53 -9.49 5.84 -1.58
C PRO A 53 -8.10 5.33 -2.01
N LEU A 54 -7.04 5.75 -1.30
CA LEU A 54 -5.67 5.28 -1.52
C LEU A 54 -5.28 4.16 -0.53
N SER A 55 -5.49 4.37 0.76
CA SER A 55 -5.08 3.41 1.81
C SER A 55 -5.89 2.12 1.78
N GLY A 56 -5.23 0.99 2.10
CA GLY A 56 -5.87 -0.33 2.16
C GLY A 56 -6.98 -0.43 3.20
N GLY A 57 -6.76 0.13 4.38
CA GLY A 57 -7.76 0.16 5.45
C GLY A 57 -8.99 0.99 5.09
N GLU A 58 -8.77 2.15 4.50
CA GLU A 58 -9.84 3.00 3.98
C GLU A 58 -10.65 2.29 2.88
N GLY A 59 -9.98 1.57 1.97
CA GLY A 59 -10.64 0.83 0.90
C GLY A 59 -11.59 -0.24 1.42
N ILE A 60 -11.20 -0.94 2.48
CA ILE A 60 -12.07 -1.93 3.15
C ILE A 60 -13.30 -1.23 3.75
N ALA A 61 -13.10 -0.14 4.48
CA ALA A 61 -14.18 0.60 5.13
C ALA A 61 -15.16 1.23 4.13
N ILE A 62 -14.64 1.82 3.04
CA ILE A 62 -15.47 2.37 1.96
C ILE A 62 -16.25 1.26 1.24
N LYS A 63 -15.64 0.09 1.01
CA LYS A 63 -16.32 -1.08 0.44
C LYS A 63 -17.48 -1.54 1.35
N ASP A 64 -17.28 -1.55 2.66
CA ASP A 64 -18.36 -1.92 3.58
C ASP A 64 -19.47 -0.84 3.63
N TYR A 65 -19.11 0.43 3.62
CA TYR A 65 -20.08 1.54 3.48
C TYR A 65 -20.87 1.46 2.17
N SER A 66 -20.24 1.09 1.06
CA SER A 66 -20.91 1.02 -0.26
C SER A 66 -22.13 0.09 -0.28
N LYS A 67 -22.15 -0.95 0.57
CA LYS A 67 -23.30 -1.87 0.71
C LYS A 67 -24.56 -1.18 1.18
N THR A 68 -24.44 -0.05 1.87
CA THR A 68 -25.57 0.76 2.33
C THR A 68 -26.02 1.80 1.31
N GLN A 69 -25.32 1.91 0.17
CA GLN A 69 -25.52 2.93 -0.86
C GLN A 69 -25.68 2.31 -2.25
N PRO A 70 -26.72 1.50 -2.50
CA PRO A 70 -26.85 0.68 -3.71
C PRO A 70 -27.00 1.50 -5.01
N GLN A 71 -27.34 2.79 -4.92
CA GLN A 71 -27.51 3.68 -6.08
C GLN A 71 -26.23 4.40 -6.49
N THR A 72 -25.16 4.31 -5.66
CA THR A 72 -23.86 4.95 -5.96
C THR A 72 -22.86 3.90 -6.42
N THR A 73 -22.11 4.19 -7.46
CA THR A 73 -21.00 3.34 -7.92
C THR A 73 -19.70 3.75 -7.24
N PHE A 74 -19.01 2.78 -6.66
CA PHE A 74 -17.72 2.99 -6.00
C PHE A 74 -16.61 2.38 -6.84
N ILE A 75 -15.58 3.18 -7.13
CA ILE A 75 -14.43 2.78 -7.95
C ILE A 75 -13.15 2.92 -7.14
N ASN A 76 -12.49 1.80 -6.89
CA ASN A 76 -11.16 1.77 -6.29
C ASN A 76 -10.09 1.76 -7.37
N GLY A 77 -9.36 2.85 -7.50
CA GLY A 77 -8.24 2.98 -8.43
C GLY A 77 -6.87 3.03 -7.76
N GLY A 78 -6.80 2.87 -6.43
CA GLY A 78 -5.56 3.04 -5.68
C GLY A 78 -5.35 2.06 -4.51
N SER A 79 -6.37 1.86 -3.67
CA SER A 79 -6.27 1.01 -2.49
C SER A 79 -5.95 -0.45 -2.86
N GLY A 80 -4.86 -1.00 -2.32
CA GLY A 80 -4.33 -2.30 -2.70
C GLY A 80 -4.58 -3.44 -1.71
N ALA A 81 -5.34 -3.25 -0.63
CA ALA A 81 -5.65 -4.35 0.28
C ALA A 81 -6.47 -5.46 -0.40
N GLN A 82 -6.07 -6.72 -0.23
CA GLN A 82 -6.77 -7.88 -0.77
C GLN A 82 -8.23 -7.96 -0.30
N ALA A 83 -8.45 -7.71 0.98
CA ALA A 83 -9.76 -7.81 1.61
C ALA A 83 -10.81 -6.87 0.99
N THR A 84 -10.38 -5.84 0.27
CA THR A 84 -11.29 -4.91 -0.42
C THR A 84 -12.20 -5.61 -1.44
N THR A 85 -11.71 -6.67 -2.10
CA THR A 85 -12.48 -7.40 -3.11
C THR A 85 -12.61 -8.90 -2.85
N LEU A 86 -11.71 -9.49 -2.04
CA LEU A 86 -11.72 -10.94 -1.79
C LEU A 86 -12.47 -11.33 -0.52
N VAL A 87 -12.70 -10.38 0.40
CA VAL A 87 -13.40 -10.67 1.66
C VAL A 87 -14.68 -9.87 1.71
N ASN A 88 -15.82 -10.59 1.77
CA ASN A 88 -17.14 -9.98 1.88
C ASN A 88 -17.36 -8.83 0.87
N PRO A 89 -17.31 -9.10 -0.44
CA PRO A 89 -17.35 -8.08 -1.50
C PRO A 89 -18.68 -7.30 -1.48
N SER A 90 -18.66 -6.15 -2.15
CA SER A 90 -19.84 -5.32 -2.37
C SER A 90 -20.20 -5.29 -3.86
N PRO A 91 -21.49 -5.38 -4.23
CA PRO A 91 -21.93 -5.48 -5.62
C PRO A 91 -21.73 -4.18 -6.42
N ASN A 92 -21.54 -3.05 -5.75
CA ASN A 92 -21.36 -1.72 -6.35
C ASN A 92 -19.97 -1.13 -6.09
N PHE A 93 -18.99 -1.95 -5.65
CA PHE A 93 -17.61 -1.55 -5.41
C PHE A 93 -16.67 -2.29 -6.39
N PHE A 94 -16.03 -1.56 -7.28
CA PHE A 94 -15.21 -2.10 -8.37
C PHE A 94 -13.75 -1.69 -8.21
N ARG A 95 -12.82 -2.66 -8.41
CA ARG A 95 -11.39 -2.42 -8.40
C ARG A 95 -10.84 -2.28 -9.82
N PHE A 96 -10.07 -1.23 -10.06
CA PHE A 96 -9.35 -0.98 -11.32
C PHE A 96 -7.82 -0.94 -11.15
N ASN A 97 -7.31 -1.47 -10.05
CA ASN A 97 -5.88 -1.66 -9.78
C ASN A 97 -5.62 -3.08 -9.30
N THR A 98 -4.38 -3.55 -9.42
CA THR A 98 -3.95 -4.80 -8.78
C THR A 98 -3.93 -4.66 -7.25
N GLU A 99 -4.03 -5.77 -6.55
CA GLU A 99 -3.90 -5.79 -5.10
C GLU A 99 -2.46 -6.07 -4.66
N GLY A 100 -2.17 -5.81 -3.37
CA GLY A 100 -0.81 -5.79 -2.85
C GLY A 100 -0.03 -7.08 -3.03
N ALA A 101 -0.67 -8.25 -2.93
CA ALA A 101 0.02 -9.52 -3.12
C ALA A 101 0.45 -9.74 -4.58
N GLN A 102 -0.37 -9.30 -5.54
CA GLN A 102 -0.03 -9.41 -6.96
C GLN A 102 1.22 -8.59 -7.33
N TRP A 103 1.45 -7.46 -6.66
CA TRP A 103 2.65 -6.64 -6.90
C TRP A 103 3.93 -7.29 -6.40
N MET A 104 3.83 -8.31 -5.56
CA MET A 104 4.98 -9.01 -4.99
C MET A 104 5.32 -10.32 -5.72
N VAL A 105 4.57 -10.66 -6.77
CA VAL A 105 4.82 -11.86 -7.58
C VAL A 105 6.21 -11.77 -8.23
N GLY A 106 6.99 -12.83 -8.09
CA GLY A 106 8.36 -12.93 -8.58
C GLY A 106 9.44 -12.45 -7.60
N LEU A 107 9.08 -11.61 -6.59
CA LEU A 107 10.09 -11.13 -5.62
C LEU A 107 10.57 -12.26 -4.71
N GLY A 108 9.71 -13.21 -4.35
CA GLY A 108 10.09 -14.39 -3.58
C GLY A 108 11.10 -15.27 -4.35
N LYS A 109 10.85 -15.48 -5.64
CA LYS A 109 11.80 -16.18 -6.52
C LYS A 109 13.11 -15.41 -6.66
N ALA A 110 13.07 -14.11 -6.89
CA ALA A 110 14.25 -13.27 -7.02
C ALA A 110 15.13 -13.31 -5.75
N ALA A 111 14.52 -13.33 -4.56
CA ALA A 111 15.21 -13.51 -3.29
C ALA A 111 15.94 -14.85 -3.23
N MET A 112 15.28 -15.95 -3.61
CA MET A 112 15.89 -17.28 -3.65
C MET A 112 17.00 -17.39 -4.68
N ASP A 113 16.84 -16.81 -5.87
CA ASP A 113 17.88 -16.79 -6.91
C ASP A 113 19.14 -16.02 -6.47
N LYS A 114 18.98 -15.01 -5.61
CA LYS A 114 20.10 -14.29 -4.95
C LYS A 114 20.71 -15.05 -3.77
N GLY A 115 20.18 -16.21 -3.42
CA GLY A 115 20.64 -17.02 -2.28
C GLY A 115 20.11 -16.56 -0.92
N TYR A 116 19.17 -15.64 -0.88
CA TYR A 116 18.55 -15.15 0.37
C TYR A 116 17.54 -16.19 0.88
N LYS A 117 17.98 -17.09 1.74
CA LYS A 117 17.16 -18.19 2.29
C LYS A 117 16.46 -17.83 3.59
N ARG A 118 16.91 -16.79 4.27
CA ARG A 118 16.36 -16.29 5.54
C ARG A 118 16.15 -14.78 5.44
N VAL A 119 14.91 -14.36 5.33
CA VAL A 119 14.53 -12.93 5.16
C VAL A 119 13.71 -12.48 6.36
N MET A 120 14.13 -11.39 7.03
CA MET A 120 13.29 -10.71 8.01
C MET A 120 12.39 -9.71 7.30
N VAL A 121 11.14 -9.63 7.72
CA VAL A 121 10.17 -8.63 7.23
C VAL A 121 10.09 -7.45 8.19
N ILE A 122 10.11 -6.24 7.65
CA ILE A 122 9.83 -4.98 8.34
C ILE A 122 8.78 -4.23 7.52
N ALA A 123 7.59 -4.04 8.07
CA ALA A 123 6.47 -3.50 7.32
C ALA A 123 5.56 -2.61 8.18
N GLU A 124 4.91 -1.63 7.57
CA GLU A 124 3.89 -0.81 8.25
C GLU A 124 2.68 -1.65 8.65
N ASP A 125 2.09 -1.31 9.79
CA ASP A 125 1.00 -2.04 10.44
C ASP A 125 -0.37 -1.61 9.92
N TYR A 126 -0.67 -1.94 8.64
CA TYR A 126 -1.99 -1.75 8.06
C TYR A 126 -2.25 -2.69 6.86
N ALA A 127 -3.49 -2.73 6.36
CA ALA A 127 -3.98 -3.77 5.46
C ALA A 127 -3.22 -3.92 4.13
N PHE A 128 -2.63 -2.85 3.57
CA PHE A 128 -1.91 -2.94 2.30
C PHE A 128 -0.54 -3.62 2.44
N PRO A 129 0.35 -3.22 3.37
CA PRO A 129 1.59 -3.97 3.63
C PRO A 129 1.36 -5.43 4.01
N TYR A 130 0.28 -5.75 4.74
CA TYR A 130 -0.08 -7.15 5.01
C TYR A 130 -0.27 -7.94 3.72
N SER A 131 -0.99 -7.38 2.74
CA SER A 131 -1.20 -8.02 1.44
C SER A 131 0.12 -8.20 0.69
N GLN A 132 1.02 -7.23 0.75
CA GLN A 132 2.34 -7.33 0.12
C GLN A 132 3.20 -8.42 0.75
N VAL A 133 3.30 -8.43 2.08
CA VAL A 133 4.06 -9.46 2.82
C VAL A 133 3.49 -10.85 2.56
N GLN A 134 2.17 -10.97 2.51
CA GLN A 134 1.51 -12.24 2.18
C GLN A 134 1.88 -12.71 0.76
N GLY A 135 1.85 -11.83 -0.23
CA GLY A 135 2.23 -12.16 -1.61
C GLY A 135 3.67 -12.62 -1.74
N PHE A 136 4.60 -11.91 -1.11
CA PHE A 136 6.00 -12.32 -1.02
C PHE A 136 6.15 -13.69 -0.37
N MET A 137 5.57 -13.87 0.82
CA MET A 137 5.70 -15.11 1.59
C MET A 137 5.09 -16.31 0.89
N ALA A 138 3.97 -16.14 0.19
CA ALA A 138 3.31 -17.23 -0.54
C ALA A 138 4.24 -17.89 -1.56
N GLU A 139 5.03 -17.12 -2.29
CA GLU A 139 6.02 -17.63 -3.23
C GLU A 139 7.31 -18.05 -2.52
N TYR A 140 7.87 -17.18 -1.69
CA TYR A 140 9.17 -17.35 -1.05
C TYR A 140 9.23 -18.60 -0.16
N CYS A 141 8.21 -18.79 0.70
CA CYS A 141 8.17 -19.96 1.59
C CYS A 141 7.91 -21.26 0.81
N ARG A 142 7.10 -21.22 -0.26
CA ARG A 142 6.89 -22.38 -1.15
C ARG A 142 8.20 -22.84 -1.81
N LEU A 143 9.11 -21.90 -2.07
CA LEU A 143 10.44 -22.17 -2.63
C LEU A 143 11.47 -22.59 -1.56
N GLY A 144 11.07 -22.73 -0.29
CA GLY A 144 11.92 -23.13 0.81
C GLY A 144 12.57 -22.00 1.61
N GLY A 145 12.25 -20.75 1.30
CA GLY A 145 12.68 -19.59 2.05
C GLY A 145 12.05 -19.54 3.45
N LYS A 146 12.74 -18.92 4.41
CA LYS A 146 12.30 -18.80 5.81
C LYS A 146 12.19 -17.35 6.22
N VAL A 147 11.09 -17.01 6.89
CA VAL A 147 10.86 -15.68 7.49
C VAL A 147 10.90 -15.84 9.02
N PRO A 148 12.10 -15.72 9.65
CA PRO A 148 12.25 -15.95 11.07
C PRO A 148 11.57 -14.89 11.93
N LEU A 149 11.44 -13.67 11.43
CA LEU A 149 10.84 -12.55 12.16
C LEU A 149 10.07 -11.63 11.20
N LYS A 150 8.90 -11.20 11.65
CA LYS A 150 8.12 -10.10 11.05
C LYS A 150 7.96 -9.01 12.09
N ALA A 151 8.41 -7.80 11.78
CA ALA A 151 8.21 -6.61 12.60
C ALA A 151 7.19 -5.71 11.91
N TRP A 152 6.09 -5.47 12.59
CA TRP A 152 5.07 -4.51 12.19
C TRP A 152 5.32 -3.20 12.93
N VAL A 153 5.35 -2.09 12.21
CA VAL A 153 5.63 -0.75 12.75
C VAL A 153 4.45 0.19 12.48
N PRO A 154 4.11 1.07 13.40
CA PRO A 154 3.02 2.02 13.18
C PRO A 154 3.28 2.90 11.95
N LEU A 155 2.24 3.20 11.18
CA LEU A 155 2.29 4.19 10.10
C LEU A 155 2.64 5.56 10.68
N GLY A 156 3.61 6.26 10.07
CA GLY A 156 4.13 7.55 10.56
C GLY A 156 5.14 7.41 11.68
N GLY A 157 5.74 6.24 11.86
CA GLY A 157 6.79 5.97 12.83
C GLY A 157 8.02 6.82 12.61
N LYS A 158 8.61 7.32 13.71
CA LYS A 158 9.82 8.18 13.66
C LYS A 158 11.06 7.50 14.22
N ASP A 159 10.89 6.47 15.03
CA ASP A 159 11.98 5.73 15.68
C ASP A 159 11.91 4.25 15.37
N TYR A 160 12.94 3.74 14.73
CA TYR A 160 13.10 2.35 14.31
C TYR A 160 14.21 1.62 15.08
N SER A 161 14.80 2.25 16.09
CA SER A 161 15.94 1.71 16.86
C SER A 161 15.63 0.33 17.44
N SER A 162 14.44 0.16 18.02
CA SER A 162 14.01 -1.11 18.59
C SER A 162 13.84 -2.23 17.57
N VAL A 163 13.36 -1.89 16.36
CA VAL A 163 13.23 -2.85 15.26
C VAL A 163 14.59 -3.22 14.71
N ILE A 164 15.47 -2.23 14.52
CA ILE A 164 16.84 -2.44 14.03
C ILE A 164 17.64 -3.32 14.98
N ALA A 165 17.55 -3.08 16.30
CA ALA A 165 18.23 -3.90 17.32
C ALA A 165 17.76 -5.37 17.35
N ARG A 166 16.55 -5.66 16.85
CA ARG A 166 15.98 -7.02 16.78
C ARG A 166 16.31 -7.76 15.50
N ILE A 167 17.01 -7.17 14.55
CA ILE A 167 17.38 -7.84 13.31
C ILE A 167 18.31 -9.03 13.64
N PRO A 168 17.90 -10.27 13.33
CA PRO A 168 18.72 -11.44 13.63
C PRO A 168 20.01 -11.40 12.79
N ARG A 169 21.13 -11.79 13.38
CA ARG A 169 22.41 -11.82 12.68
C ARG A 169 22.44 -12.81 11.52
N ASP A 170 21.65 -13.87 11.61
CA ASP A 170 21.59 -14.98 10.68
C ASP A 170 20.55 -14.83 9.56
N VAL A 171 19.99 -13.62 9.36
CA VAL A 171 19.20 -13.33 8.15
C VAL A 171 20.11 -12.90 7.00
N ASP A 172 19.75 -13.31 5.79
CA ASP A 172 20.48 -13.00 4.57
C ASP A 172 20.10 -11.63 4.00
N ALA A 173 18.83 -11.24 4.18
CA ALA A 173 18.29 -9.98 3.68
C ALA A 173 17.08 -9.50 4.52
N LEU A 174 16.68 -8.26 4.27
CA LEU A 174 15.47 -7.65 4.82
C LEU A 174 14.44 -7.43 3.71
N LEU A 175 13.18 -7.79 3.93
CA LEU A 175 12.07 -7.29 3.14
C LEU A 175 11.52 -6.05 3.85
N VAL A 176 11.65 -4.89 3.21
CA VAL A 176 11.21 -3.60 3.74
C VAL A 176 9.96 -3.15 3.00
N VAL A 177 8.84 -3.01 3.70
CA VAL A 177 7.55 -2.57 3.16
C VAL A 177 7.09 -1.34 3.95
N LEU A 178 7.86 -0.28 3.81
CA LEU A 178 7.65 1.03 4.41
C LEU A 178 7.52 2.07 3.30
N GLY A 179 6.66 3.06 3.44
CA GLY A 179 6.43 4.06 2.41
C GLY A 179 6.97 5.45 2.76
N GLY A 180 7.26 6.26 1.74
CA GLY A 180 7.57 7.68 1.89
C GLY A 180 8.57 8.02 2.99
N ALA A 181 8.15 8.88 3.92
CA ALA A 181 9.01 9.33 5.02
C ALA A 181 9.40 8.20 5.99
N ASP A 182 8.54 7.21 6.18
CA ASP A 182 8.80 6.08 7.08
C ASP A 182 9.95 5.23 6.53
N ALA A 183 9.98 4.98 5.22
CA ALA A 183 11.10 4.30 4.56
C ALA A 183 12.41 5.09 4.70
N VAL A 184 12.37 6.40 4.44
CA VAL A 184 13.56 7.27 4.56
C VAL A 184 14.09 7.29 6.00
N ASN A 185 13.21 7.40 6.99
CA ASN A 185 13.58 7.39 8.41
C ASN A 185 14.23 6.06 8.80
N PHE A 186 13.63 4.93 8.38
CA PHE A 186 14.20 3.61 8.63
C PHE A 186 15.58 3.45 7.98
N LEU A 187 15.71 3.78 6.71
CA LEU A 187 16.98 3.66 5.96
C LEU A 187 18.09 4.49 6.61
N THR A 188 17.78 5.73 7.02
CA THR A 188 18.71 6.62 7.71
C THR A 188 19.18 6.00 9.04
N GLN A 189 18.25 5.54 9.86
CA GLN A 189 18.59 4.96 11.17
C GLN A 189 19.32 3.63 11.03
N TYR A 190 18.95 2.82 10.04
CA TYR A 190 19.62 1.55 9.75
C TYR A 190 21.07 1.76 9.30
N GLU A 191 21.32 2.76 8.44
CA GLU A 191 22.67 3.15 8.03
C GLU A 191 23.50 3.64 9.21
N ASN A 192 22.93 4.54 10.05
CA ASN A 192 23.60 5.07 11.25
C ASN A 192 23.92 3.98 12.28
N ALA A 193 23.11 2.95 12.37
CA ALA A 193 23.35 1.78 13.23
C ALA A 193 24.38 0.79 12.65
N GLY A 194 24.99 1.08 11.50
CA GLY A 194 25.93 0.17 10.82
C GLY A 194 25.28 -1.03 10.15
N GLY A 195 24.00 -0.93 9.82
CA GLY A 195 23.28 -2.01 9.13
C GLY A 195 23.92 -2.36 7.79
N ASP A 196 24.06 -3.66 7.49
CA ASP A 196 24.79 -4.19 6.33
C ASP A 196 24.01 -5.19 5.47
N LYS A 197 22.82 -5.59 5.91
CA LYS A 197 22.02 -6.58 5.17
C LYS A 197 21.46 -5.99 3.87
N PRO A 198 21.50 -6.76 2.77
CA PRO A 198 20.76 -6.43 1.55
C PRO A 198 19.28 -6.26 1.81
N MET A 199 18.62 -5.46 0.98
CA MET A 199 17.19 -5.19 1.11
C MET A 199 16.41 -5.58 -0.14
N LEU A 200 15.17 -5.98 0.08
CA LEU A 200 14.14 -6.18 -0.93
C LEU A 200 13.05 -5.13 -0.63
N GLY A 201 12.75 -4.28 -1.59
CA GLY A 201 11.74 -3.24 -1.41
C GLY A 201 10.34 -3.73 -1.73
N GLY A 202 9.38 -3.46 -0.86
CA GLY A 202 7.96 -3.51 -1.22
C GLY A 202 7.60 -2.40 -2.21
N SER A 203 6.43 -2.47 -2.85
CA SER A 203 6.06 -1.51 -3.91
C SER A 203 5.99 -0.05 -3.40
N ILE A 204 5.61 0.16 -2.15
CA ILE A 204 5.59 1.51 -1.53
C ILE A 204 6.97 1.99 -1.12
N THR A 205 7.93 1.08 -0.95
CA THR A 205 9.31 1.41 -0.58
C THR A 205 10.08 1.93 -1.77
N VAL A 206 9.78 1.42 -2.99
CA VAL A 206 10.42 1.84 -4.24
C VAL A 206 9.67 3.03 -4.83
N SER A 207 9.56 4.11 -4.08
CA SER A 207 8.94 5.38 -4.52
C SER A 207 10.01 6.42 -4.88
N GLN A 208 9.62 7.45 -5.63
CA GLN A 208 10.55 8.51 -6.04
C GLN A 208 11.19 9.22 -4.83
N ASP A 209 10.44 9.38 -3.73
CA ASP A 209 10.95 10.01 -2.51
C ASP A 209 12.06 9.18 -1.87
N VAL A 210 11.89 7.85 -1.83
CA VAL A 210 12.91 6.93 -1.33
C VAL A 210 14.10 6.86 -2.28
N LEU A 211 13.87 6.82 -3.60
CA LEU A 211 14.92 6.84 -4.61
C LEU A 211 15.74 8.14 -4.59
N ASN A 212 15.16 9.25 -4.17
CA ASN A 212 15.86 10.53 -3.99
C ASN A 212 16.64 10.60 -2.66
N TYR A 213 16.43 9.66 -1.75
CA TYR A 213 17.22 9.57 -0.52
C TYR A 213 18.71 9.34 -0.84
N ARG A 214 19.59 10.11 -0.21
CA ARG A 214 21.05 10.13 -0.53
C ARG A 214 21.88 9.16 0.30
N GLY A 215 21.29 8.34 1.15
CA GLY A 215 21.97 7.35 1.96
C GLY A 215 22.53 6.18 1.15
N LYS A 216 23.52 5.50 1.70
CA LYS A 216 24.20 4.35 1.05
C LYS A 216 23.27 3.19 0.71
N ARG A 217 22.15 3.05 1.43
CA ARG A 217 21.22 1.93 1.26
C ARG A 217 20.21 2.10 0.12
N ARG A 218 20.16 3.28 -0.50
CA ARG A 218 19.30 3.53 -1.65
C ARG A 218 19.48 2.49 -2.77
N ASP A 219 20.72 2.15 -3.07
CA ASP A 219 21.07 1.25 -4.17
C ASP A 219 20.93 -0.23 -3.79
N SER A 220 20.53 -0.54 -2.55
CA SER A 220 20.33 -1.89 -2.02
C SER A 220 18.87 -2.37 -2.06
N LEU A 221 17.94 -1.52 -2.47
CA LEU A 221 16.51 -1.82 -2.52
C LEU A 221 16.10 -2.55 -3.80
#